data_e89f7484585af72a7f06105e97b21097
#
_entry.id   e89f7484585af72a7f06105e97b21097
#
_cell.length_a   1.000
_cell.length_b   1.000
_cell.length_c   1.000
_cell.angle_alpha   90.00
_cell.angle_beta   90.00
_cell.angle_gamma   90.00
#
_symmetry.space_group_name_H-M   'P 1'
#
loop_
_entity.id
_entity.type
_entity.pdbx_description
1 polymer ?
#
loop_
_entity_poly.entity_id
_entity_poly.type
_entity_poly.pdbx_seq_one_letter_code
_entity_poly.pdbx_strand_id
1 'polypeptide(L)'
;MITAIFINVGRGPIVDEKGLAKALKKEKIGAAGLDVLEVEPMDPENPLCKLSESDRLLITPHIAWAAVEARTRLLQEVYKNLKAFQKGEKRNVCTG
;
A
#
# COMPACT_ATOMS: atom_id res chain seq x y z
N MET A 1 0.63 -26.44 -1.03
CA MET A 1 0.77 -25.27 -0.11
C MET A 1 0.77 -24.01 -0.93
N ILE A 2 -0.04 -23.05 -0.58
CA ILE A 2 -0.05 -21.74 -1.24
C ILE A 2 0.96 -20.81 -0.54
N THR A 3 1.95 -20.35 -1.29
CA THR A 3 3.08 -19.56 -0.76
C THR A 3 3.08 -18.10 -1.22
N ALA A 4 2.09 -17.69 -2.03
CA ALA A 4 2.01 -16.32 -2.52
C ALA A 4 1.88 -15.32 -1.37
N ILE A 5 2.67 -14.26 -1.42
CA ILE A 5 2.62 -13.15 -0.46
C ILE A 5 2.07 -11.93 -1.18
N PHE A 6 1.05 -11.32 -0.60
CA PHE A 6 0.45 -10.09 -1.11
C PHE A 6 1.01 -8.89 -0.33
N ILE A 7 1.46 -7.86 -1.04
CA ILE A 7 2.00 -6.64 -0.41
C ILE A 7 1.35 -5.40 -1.04
N ASN A 8 0.84 -4.49 -0.20
CA ASN A 8 0.36 -3.19 -0.64
C ASN A 8 1.00 -2.08 0.19
N VAL A 9 1.82 -1.28 -0.47
CA VAL A 9 2.45 -0.07 0.10
C VAL A 9 2.02 1.20 -0.66
N GLY A 10 1.03 1.09 -1.53
CA GLY A 10 0.53 2.18 -2.35
C GLY A 10 -0.60 2.94 -1.69
N ARG A 11 -1.83 2.48 -1.91
CA ARG A 11 -3.04 3.08 -1.33
C ARG A 11 -4.02 1.99 -0.90
N GLY A 12 -4.71 2.23 0.22
CA GLY A 12 -5.68 1.29 0.80
C GLY A 12 -6.80 0.87 -0.16
N PRO A 13 -7.48 1.81 -0.83
CA PRO A 13 -8.59 1.50 -1.73
C PRO A 13 -8.25 0.62 -2.95
N ILE A 14 -6.99 0.36 -3.22
CA ILE A 14 -6.57 -0.59 -4.26
C ILE A 14 -6.99 -2.02 -3.92
N VAL A 15 -7.20 -2.31 -2.64
CA VAL A 15 -7.45 -3.65 -2.10
C VAL A 15 -8.84 -3.73 -1.50
N ASP A 16 -9.59 -4.76 -1.86
CA ASP A 16 -10.80 -5.15 -1.13
C ASP A 16 -10.39 -5.87 0.16
N GLU A 17 -10.46 -5.17 1.28
CA GLU A 17 -10.03 -5.68 2.59
C GLU A 17 -10.87 -6.87 3.08
N LYS A 18 -12.18 -6.90 2.74
CA LYS A 18 -13.04 -8.05 3.04
C LYS A 18 -12.61 -9.28 2.24
N GLY A 19 -12.33 -9.08 0.96
CA GLY A 19 -11.83 -10.12 0.06
C GLY A 19 -10.47 -10.66 0.53
N LEU A 20 -9.57 -9.77 0.92
CA LEU A 20 -8.25 -10.13 1.45
C LEU A 20 -8.36 -10.95 2.74
N ALA A 21 -9.18 -10.50 3.69
CA ALA A 21 -9.43 -11.23 4.94
C ALA A 21 -9.96 -12.64 4.67
N LYS A 22 -10.90 -12.76 3.72
CA LYS A 22 -11.45 -14.05 3.30
C LYS A 22 -10.40 -14.94 2.65
N ALA A 23 -9.55 -14.37 1.82
CA ALA A 23 -8.47 -15.12 1.16
C ALA A 23 -7.44 -15.67 2.17
N LEU A 24 -7.07 -14.86 3.17
CA LEU A 24 -6.19 -15.28 4.26
C LEU A 24 -6.82 -16.40 5.10
N LYS A 25 -8.09 -16.23 5.50
CA LYS A 25 -8.82 -17.26 6.28
C LYS A 25 -8.95 -18.59 5.55
N LYS A 26 -9.15 -18.54 4.24
CA LYS A 26 -9.30 -19.72 3.38
C LYS A 26 -7.97 -20.24 2.85
N GLU A 27 -6.87 -19.69 3.32
CA GLU A 27 -5.51 -20.09 2.91
C GLU A 27 -5.28 -20.03 1.38
N LYS A 28 -6.00 -19.12 0.69
CA LYS A 28 -5.82 -18.91 -0.75
C LYS A 28 -4.55 -18.14 -1.09
N ILE A 29 -4.00 -17.41 -0.11
CA ILE A 29 -2.69 -16.77 -0.15
C ILE A 29 -1.93 -17.13 1.13
N GLY A 30 -0.61 -17.14 1.06
CA GLY A 30 0.24 -17.50 2.19
C GLY A 30 0.27 -16.42 3.26
N ALA A 31 0.44 -15.17 2.86
CA ALA A 31 0.54 -14.04 3.80
C ALA A 31 0.20 -12.72 3.11
N ALA A 32 0.02 -11.67 3.90
CA ALA A 32 -0.15 -10.30 3.41
C ALA A 32 0.61 -9.30 4.27
N GLY A 33 1.20 -8.29 3.63
CA GLY A 33 1.81 -7.13 4.26
C GLY A 33 1.15 -5.85 3.75
N LEU A 34 0.60 -5.05 4.65
CA LEU A 34 -0.12 -3.83 4.30
C LEU A 34 0.47 -2.64 5.06
N ASP A 35 0.96 -1.65 4.32
CA ASP A 35 1.37 -0.37 4.91
C ASP A 35 0.22 0.66 4.88
N VAL A 36 -0.83 0.37 4.13
CA VAL A 36 -1.97 1.25 3.90
C VAL A 36 -3.29 0.50 4.06
N LEU A 37 -4.32 1.20 4.53
CA LEU A 37 -5.68 0.70 4.69
C LEU A 37 -6.67 1.64 4.03
N GLU A 38 -7.86 1.16 3.72
CA GLU A 38 -8.93 1.98 3.16
C GLU A 38 -9.32 3.13 4.10
N VAL A 39 -9.37 2.84 5.40
CA VAL A 39 -9.59 3.84 6.47
C VAL A 39 -8.39 3.81 7.41
N GLU A 40 -7.75 4.95 7.59
CA GLU A 40 -6.59 5.13 8.47
C GLU A 40 -6.87 6.21 9.51
N PRO A 41 -6.66 5.95 10.81
CA PRO A 41 -6.27 4.67 11.41
C PRO A 41 -7.33 3.60 11.23
N MET A 42 -6.95 2.30 11.46
CA MET A 42 -7.81 1.16 11.23
C MET A 42 -9.12 1.27 12.02
N ASP A 43 -10.24 1.12 11.32
CA ASP A 43 -11.55 1.00 11.95
C ASP A 43 -11.59 -0.31 12.76
N PRO A 44 -12.08 -0.29 14.03
CA PRO A 44 -12.26 -1.50 14.82
C PRO A 44 -13.15 -2.57 14.16
N GLU A 45 -14.06 -2.16 13.29
CA GLU A 45 -14.94 -3.06 12.53
C GLU A 45 -14.28 -3.62 11.27
N ASN A 46 -13.04 -3.21 10.95
CA ASN A 46 -12.32 -3.72 9.79
C ASN A 46 -12.16 -5.24 9.90
N PRO A 47 -12.53 -6.01 8.87
CA PRO A 47 -12.42 -7.47 8.89
C PRO A 47 -11.00 -7.99 9.13
N LEU A 48 -9.97 -7.18 8.86
CA LEU A 48 -8.58 -7.52 9.14
C LEU A 48 -8.22 -7.45 10.63
N CYS A 49 -8.99 -6.73 11.46
CA CYS A 49 -8.74 -6.66 12.90
C CYS A 49 -8.72 -8.03 13.56
N LYS A 50 -9.60 -8.92 13.14
CA LYS A 50 -9.68 -10.30 13.67
C LYS A 50 -8.51 -11.18 13.27
N LEU A 51 -7.66 -10.70 12.38
CA LEU A 51 -6.47 -11.39 11.88
C LEU A 51 -5.17 -10.70 12.33
N SER A 52 -5.25 -9.65 13.15
CA SER A 52 -4.11 -8.83 13.54
C SER A 52 -3.04 -9.62 14.32
N GLU A 53 -3.42 -10.69 14.99
CA GLU A 53 -2.50 -11.58 15.69
C GLU A 53 -2.05 -12.79 14.86
N SER A 54 -2.44 -12.83 13.58
CA SER A 54 -1.99 -13.89 12.68
C SER A 54 -0.56 -13.66 12.22
N ASP A 55 0.26 -14.69 12.25
CA ASP A 55 1.63 -14.65 11.71
C ASP A 55 1.66 -14.41 10.19
N ARG A 56 0.50 -14.45 9.54
CA ARG A 56 0.37 -14.28 8.09
C ARG A 56 -0.12 -12.90 7.66
N LEU A 57 -0.36 -11.99 8.62
CA LEU A 57 -0.78 -10.61 8.33
C LEU A 57 0.12 -9.63 9.09
N LEU A 58 0.82 -8.78 8.35
CA LEU A 58 1.58 -7.66 8.89
C LEU A 58 0.94 -6.36 8.44
N ILE A 59 0.65 -5.47 9.38
CA ILE A 59 0.16 -4.12 9.09
C ILE A 59 1.13 -3.10 9.71
N THR A 60 1.58 -2.15 8.91
CA THR A 60 2.42 -1.04 9.34
C THR A 60 1.69 0.29 9.15
N PRO A 61 2.02 1.36 9.92
CA PRO A 61 1.21 2.57 9.99
C PRO A 61 1.56 3.62 8.91
N HIS A 62 1.52 3.23 7.64
CA HIS A 62 1.74 4.13 6.49
C HIS A 62 3.11 4.82 6.55
N ILE A 63 4.16 4.02 6.71
CA ILE A 63 5.53 4.50 6.88
C ILE A 63 6.52 4.01 5.80
N ALA A 64 6.06 3.33 4.77
CA ALA A 64 6.93 2.81 3.71
C ALA A 64 7.68 3.92 2.95
N TRP A 65 7.17 5.14 2.99
CA TRP A 65 7.80 6.34 2.42
C TRP A 65 8.89 6.96 3.29
N ALA A 66 9.04 6.54 4.55
CA ALA A 66 9.80 7.27 5.57
C ALA A 66 11.33 7.14 5.44
N ALA A 67 11.83 6.15 4.68
CA ALA A 67 13.26 5.99 4.45
C ALA A 67 13.85 7.24 3.77
N VAL A 68 15.09 7.60 4.14
CA VAL A 68 15.80 8.75 3.55
C VAL A 68 15.86 8.65 2.04
N GLU A 69 16.19 7.46 1.53
CA GLU A 69 16.31 7.19 0.09
C GLU A 69 14.96 7.37 -0.63
N ALA A 70 13.86 6.90 -0.04
CA ALA A 70 12.52 7.04 -0.60
C ALA A 70 12.11 8.52 -0.67
N ARG A 71 12.33 9.28 0.40
CA ARG A 71 12.04 10.72 0.45
C ARG A 71 12.90 11.52 -0.53
N THR A 72 14.17 11.17 -0.64
CA THR A 72 15.08 11.81 -1.60
C THR A 72 14.60 11.58 -3.03
N ARG A 73 14.25 10.35 -3.40
CA ARG A 73 13.70 10.04 -4.73
C ARG A 73 12.40 10.79 -5.00
N LEU A 74 11.51 10.86 -4.01
CA LEU A 74 10.25 11.59 -4.15
C LEU A 74 10.49 13.07 -4.47
N LEU A 75 11.36 13.74 -3.72
CA LEU A 75 11.68 15.15 -3.97
C LEU A 75 12.33 15.36 -5.33
N GLN A 76 13.19 14.45 -5.76
CA GLN A 76 13.80 14.49 -7.10
C GLN A 76 12.74 14.36 -8.20
N GLU A 77 11.76 13.47 -8.03
CA GLU A 77 10.66 13.30 -9.00
C GLU A 77 9.76 14.53 -9.05
N VAL A 78 9.45 15.14 -7.92
CA VAL A 78 8.70 16.40 -7.86
C VAL A 78 9.44 17.51 -8.60
N TYR A 79 10.72 17.66 -8.35
CA TYR A 79 11.58 18.66 -9.04
C TYR A 79 11.56 18.43 -10.56
N LYS A 80 11.76 17.20 -11.00
CA LYS A 80 11.75 16.87 -12.43
C LYS A 80 10.40 17.16 -13.09
N ASN A 81 9.30 16.88 -12.40
CA ASN A 81 7.95 17.18 -12.87
C ASN A 81 7.74 18.69 -13.04
N LEU A 82 8.14 19.49 -12.05
CA LEU A 82 8.05 20.95 -12.12
C LEU A 82 8.89 21.52 -13.27
N LYS A 83 10.11 21.02 -13.43
CA LYS A 83 11.01 21.44 -14.50
C LYS A 83 10.45 21.09 -15.89
N ALA A 84 9.87 19.91 -16.05
CA ALA A 84 9.21 19.50 -17.28
C ALA A 84 7.99 20.40 -17.58
N PHE A 85 7.18 20.70 -16.56
CA PHE A 85 6.03 21.58 -16.68
C PHE A 85 6.44 22.99 -17.16
N GLN A 86 7.51 23.55 -16.60
CA GLN A 86 8.05 24.87 -17.04
C GLN A 86 8.46 24.88 -18.51
N LYS A 87 8.93 23.74 -19.04
CA LYS A 87 9.33 23.59 -20.44
C LYS A 87 8.18 23.22 -21.37
N GLY A 88 6.97 23.03 -20.84
CA GLY A 88 5.82 22.55 -21.62
C GLY A 88 5.90 21.06 -22.00
N GLU A 89 6.78 20.31 -21.35
CA GLU A 89 6.94 18.87 -21.57
C GLU A 89 5.98 18.07 -20.69
N LYS A 90 5.44 16.99 -21.26
CA LYS A 90 4.58 16.06 -20.50
C LYS A 90 5.47 15.08 -19.73
N ARG A 91 5.21 14.93 -18.41
CA ARG A 91 5.90 13.98 -17.57
C ARG A 91 4.99 13.49 -16.45
N ASN A 92 4.85 12.17 -16.30
CA ASN A 92 4.00 11.53 -15.28
C ASN A 92 2.57 12.06 -15.24
N VAL A 93 2.01 12.38 -16.41
CA VAL A 93 0.65 12.91 -16.51
C VAL A 93 -0.35 11.79 -16.24
N CYS A 94 -1.21 12.00 -15.23
CA CYS A 94 -2.28 11.07 -14.92
C CYS A 94 -3.54 11.49 -15.71
N THR A 95 -4.00 10.57 -16.56
CA THR A 95 -5.26 10.69 -17.30
C THR A 95 -6.20 9.63 -16.74
N GLY A 96 -7.15 10.05 -15.96
CA GLY A 96 -8.03 9.13 -15.28
C GLY A 96 -9.37 8.97 -15.85
#